data_071f0add48a173bebc866030237fa3e3
#
_entry.id   071f0add48a173bebc866030237fa3e3
#
_cell.length_a   1.000
_cell.length_b   1.000
_cell.length_c   1.000
_cell.angle_alpha   90.00
_cell.angle_beta   90.00
_cell.angle_gamma   90.00
#
_symmetry.space_group_name_H-M   'P 1'
#
loop_
_entity.id
_entity.type
_entity.pdbx_description
1 polymer ?
#
loop_
_entity_poly.entity_id
_entity_poly.type
_entity_poly.pdbx_seq_one_letter_code
_entity_poly.pdbx_strand_id
1 'polypeptide(L)'
;MVPGGAGDEADRGALRGPAVRSLHVLFVIRHGRREVARCAVTTSPTATWVAQQLREAFPFESAPRFMVFDRDAIFTAGVPATLRSMQIEPTRTSYRSPWQNGVAERFVATARQELLDHVIVLNEHHLRRMLDSFIDHYNQDRTHLALGKDSPLRRPVERRPDPTSDVIGLPRVGGLRRRYAWRRAA
;
A
#
# COMPACT_ATOMS: atom_id res chain seq x y z
N MET A 1 -26.69 -67.57 -5.60
CA MET A 1 -27.08 -67.48 -7.01
C MET A 1 -27.18 -65.97 -7.39
N VAL A 2 -26.25 -65.59 -8.22
CA VAL A 2 -26.31 -64.52 -9.23
C VAL A 2 -26.09 -63.08 -8.78
N PRO A 3 -25.35 -62.44 -9.60
CA PRO A 3 -24.42 -61.37 -9.31
C PRO A 3 -24.86 -60.02 -9.85
N GLY A 4 -24.07 -59.06 -9.58
CA GLY A 4 -23.75 -58.10 -10.59
C GLY A 4 -24.40 -56.76 -10.49
N GLY A 5 -23.60 -55.87 -10.60
CA GLY A 5 -23.91 -54.49 -10.90
C GLY A 5 -22.79 -53.60 -10.49
N ALA A 6 -21.71 -53.69 -11.23
CA ALA A 6 -20.71 -52.63 -11.21
C ALA A 6 -21.39 -51.38 -11.76
N GLY A 7 -21.70 -50.45 -10.90
CA GLY A 7 -22.06 -49.06 -11.23
C GLY A 7 -20.80 -48.25 -11.37
N ASP A 8 -20.50 -47.92 -12.58
CA ASP A 8 -19.48 -46.98 -13.03
C ASP A 8 -19.76 -45.59 -12.42
N GLU A 9 -19.09 -45.30 -11.32
CA GLU A 9 -19.14 -43.98 -10.67
C GLU A 9 -18.15 -43.11 -11.40
N ALA A 10 -18.64 -42.58 -12.51
CA ALA A 10 -17.94 -41.57 -13.28
C ALA A 10 -17.50 -40.42 -12.34
N ASP A 11 -16.19 -40.37 -12.15
CA ASP A 11 -15.46 -39.24 -11.57
C ASP A 11 -15.95 -37.94 -12.22
N ARG A 12 -16.93 -37.30 -11.60
CA ARG A 12 -17.31 -35.94 -11.89
C ARG A 12 -16.21 -35.04 -11.37
N GLY A 13 -15.17 -34.84 -12.17
CA GLY A 13 -14.15 -33.85 -11.94
C GLY A 13 -14.80 -32.50 -11.67
N ALA A 14 -14.96 -32.19 -10.38
CA ALA A 14 -15.41 -30.89 -9.95
C ALA A 14 -14.41 -29.87 -10.47
N LEU A 15 -14.81 -29.10 -11.48
CA LEU A 15 -14.10 -27.92 -11.91
C LEU A 15 -13.99 -26.99 -10.68
N ARG A 16 -12.88 -27.08 -9.98
CA ARG A 16 -12.55 -26.12 -8.92
C ARG A 16 -12.40 -24.77 -9.61
N GLY A 17 -13.43 -23.95 -9.51
CA GLY A 17 -13.35 -22.55 -9.92
C GLY A 17 -12.16 -21.87 -9.24
N PRO A 18 -11.65 -20.78 -9.80
CA PRO A 18 -10.52 -20.06 -9.23
C PRO A 18 -10.85 -19.69 -7.78
N ALA A 19 -10.07 -20.22 -6.85
CA ALA A 19 -10.25 -19.93 -5.43
C ALA A 19 -10.03 -18.42 -5.24
N VAL A 20 -11.07 -17.69 -4.88
CA VAL A 20 -10.96 -16.28 -4.51
C VAL A 20 -10.11 -16.21 -3.24
N ARG A 21 -8.91 -15.65 -3.37
CA ARG A 21 -8.00 -15.43 -2.25
C ARG A 21 -8.07 -13.97 -1.83
N SER A 22 -8.30 -13.74 -0.55
CA SER A 22 -8.20 -12.38 0.01
C SER A 22 -6.73 -11.96 0.05
N LEU A 23 -6.45 -10.77 -0.45
CA LEU A 23 -5.14 -10.13 -0.33
C LEU A 23 -5.23 -9.02 0.72
N HIS A 24 -4.30 -9.03 1.64
CA HIS A 24 -4.18 -8.04 2.71
C HIS A 24 -3.00 -7.13 2.42
N VAL A 25 -3.20 -5.84 2.65
CA VAL A 25 -2.17 -4.83 2.41
C VAL A 25 -1.91 -4.06 3.69
N LEU A 26 -0.66 -4.03 4.11
CA LEU A 26 -0.19 -3.21 5.21
C LEU A 26 0.46 -1.95 4.65
N PHE A 27 0.06 -0.79 5.17
CA PHE A 27 0.72 0.49 4.91
C PHE A 27 1.28 1.07 6.19
N VAL A 28 2.51 1.57 6.12
CA VAL A 28 3.13 2.36 7.18
C VAL A 28 3.38 3.76 6.64
N ILE A 29 2.77 4.77 7.28
CA ILE A 29 2.76 6.15 6.78
C ILE A 29 3.34 7.09 7.82
N ARG A 30 4.30 7.92 7.43
CA ARG A 30 4.85 8.99 8.25
C ARG A 30 3.87 10.17 8.29
N HIS A 31 3.32 10.46 9.47
CA HIS A 31 2.22 11.40 9.63
C HIS A 31 2.58 12.83 9.16
N GLY A 32 3.78 13.32 9.48
CA GLY A 32 4.16 14.72 9.21
C GLY A 32 4.16 15.09 7.73
N ARG A 33 4.75 14.23 6.88
CA ARG A 33 4.80 14.46 5.42
C ARG A 33 3.88 13.54 4.62
N ARG A 34 3.14 12.65 5.28
CA ARG A 34 2.26 11.68 4.62
C ARG A 34 2.99 10.70 3.71
N GLU A 35 4.29 10.55 3.91
CA GLU A 35 5.13 9.62 3.16
C GLU A 35 4.73 8.19 3.49
N VAL A 36 4.51 7.36 2.48
CA VAL A 36 4.35 5.92 2.65
C VAL A 36 5.73 5.31 2.80
N ALA A 37 6.09 4.97 4.04
CA ALA A 37 7.40 4.41 4.37
C ALA A 37 7.50 2.91 4.06
N ARG A 38 6.37 2.19 4.10
CA ARG A 38 6.30 0.76 3.78
C ARG A 38 4.94 0.41 3.20
N CYS A 39 4.96 -0.48 2.21
CA CYS A 39 3.79 -1.22 1.75
C CYS A 39 4.15 -2.70 1.65
N ALA A 40 3.28 -3.56 2.12
CA ALA A 40 3.48 -5.00 2.02
C ALA A 40 2.16 -5.71 1.76
N VAL A 41 2.20 -6.76 0.93
CA VAL A 41 1.04 -7.56 0.55
C VAL A 41 1.23 -8.99 1.02
N THR A 42 0.16 -9.62 1.49
CA THR A 42 0.16 -11.04 1.89
C THR A 42 -1.24 -11.65 1.74
N THR A 43 -1.29 -12.96 1.58
CA THR A 43 -2.51 -13.76 1.70
C THR A 43 -2.76 -14.24 3.13
N SER A 44 -1.76 -14.16 4.01
CA SER A 44 -1.82 -14.67 5.40
C SER A 44 -1.28 -13.63 6.37
N PRO A 45 -2.08 -12.61 6.74
CA PRO A 45 -1.67 -11.60 7.69
C PRO A 45 -1.57 -12.22 9.09
N THR A 46 -0.38 -12.18 9.68
CA THR A 46 -0.11 -12.60 11.05
C THR A 46 0.58 -11.50 11.83
N ALA A 47 0.46 -11.52 13.17
CA ALA A 47 1.18 -10.55 14.01
C ALA A 47 2.70 -10.62 13.81
N THR A 48 3.25 -11.81 13.59
CA THR A 48 4.67 -12.01 13.29
C THR A 48 5.06 -11.36 11.95
N TRP A 49 4.23 -11.54 10.92
CA TRP A 49 4.45 -10.91 9.62
C TRP A 49 4.39 -9.38 9.74
N VAL A 50 3.39 -8.83 10.46
CA VAL A 50 3.30 -7.38 10.71
C VAL A 50 4.54 -6.88 11.45
N ALA A 51 4.96 -7.57 12.52
CA ALA A 51 6.17 -7.20 13.27
C ALA A 51 7.41 -7.16 12.38
N GLN A 52 7.55 -8.09 11.44
CA GLN A 52 8.64 -8.08 10.47
C GLN A 52 8.55 -6.89 9.53
N GLN A 53 7.36 -6.58 9.00
CA GLN A 53 7.18 -5.41 8.13
C GLN A 53 7.51 -4.09 8.85
N LEU A 54 7.22 -4.00 10.15
CA LEU A 54 7.57 -2.81 10.95
C LEU A 54 9.08 -2.67 11.15
N ARG A 55 9.81 -3.77 11.39
CA ARG A 55 11.28 -3.74 11.45
C ARG A 55 11.90 -3.29 10.13
N GLU A 56 11.35 -3.76 9.01
CA GLU A 56 11.81 -3.36 7.67
C GLU A 56 11.45 -1.92 7.31
N ALA A 57 10.36 -1.38 7.86
CA ALA A 57 9.95 0.01 7.66
C ALA A 57 10.87 1.01 8.39
N PHE A 58 11.46 0.59 9.50
CA PHE A 58 12.25 1.44 10.38
C PHE A 58 13.58 0.77 10.72
N PRO A 59 14.53 0.71 9.78
CA PRO A 59 15.89 0.34 10.11
C PRO A 59 16.49 1.36 11.07
N PHE A 60 17.45 0.95 11.88
CA PHE A 60 18.10 1.71 12.93
C PHE A 60 18.11 3.22 12.68
N GLU A 61 17.94 4.06 13.69
CA GLU A 61 17.95 5.52 13.63
C GLU A 61 16.76 6.21 12.90
N SER A 62 15.96 5.48 12.12
CA SER A 62 14.79 6.05 11.44
C SER A 62 13.47 5.83 12.18
N ALA A 63 13.50 5.21 13.35
CA ALA A 63 12.33 4.87 14.14
C ALA A 63 11.58 6.13 14.61
N PRO A 64 10.24 6.21 14.42
CA PRO A 64 9.46 7.31 14.97
C PRO A 64 9.30 7.16 16.48
N ARG A 65 9.06 8.26 17.17
CA ARG A 65 8.78 8.22 18.60
C ARG A 65 7.48 7.48 18.94
N PHE A 66 6.46 7.61 18.08
CA PHE A 66 5.13 7.01 18.26
C PHE A 66 4.67 6.31 17.02
N MET A 67 3.91 5.22 17.17
CA MET A 67 3.15 4.61 16.09
C MET A 67 1.69 4.48 16.49
N VAL A 68 0.82 5.05 15.64
CA VAL A 68 -0.63 4.93 15.78
C VAL A 68 -1.12 3.78 14.91
N PHE A 69 -1.97 2.93 15.47
CA PHE A 69 -2.64 1.84 14.74
C PHE A 69 -4.07 1.65 15.27
N ASP A 70 -4.89 1.05 14.47
CA ASP A 70 -6.28 0.78 14.82
C ASP A 70 -6.42 -0.39 15.82
N ARG A 71 -7.65 -0.81 16.05
CA ARG A 71 -7.98 -1.89 16.99
C ARG A 71 -8.10 -3.25 16.32
N ASP A 72 -7.59 -3.43 15.11
CA ASP A 72 -7.60 -4.73 14.48
C ASP A 72 -6.88 -5.76 15.36
N ALA A 73 -7.45 -6.97 15.41
CA ALA A 73 -6.93 -8.07 16.21
C ALA A 73 -5.49 -8.46 15.85
N ILE A 74 -5.07 -8.20 14.63
CA ILE A 74 -3.69 -8.47 14.16
C ILE A 74 -2.65 -7.65 14.93
N PHE A 75 -3.01 -6.48 15.48
CA PHE A 75 -2.14 -5.63 16.27
C PHE A 75 -2.17 -5.95 17.76
N THR A 76 -2.61 -7.17 18.14
CA THR A 76 -2.59 -7.62 19.54
C THR A 76 -1.20 -8.13 19.95
N ALA A 77 -1.01 -8.31 21.24
CA ALA A 77 0.14 -8.92 21.95
C ALA A 77 1.55 -8.69 21.37
N GLY A 78 1.91 -9.31 20.25
CA GLY A 78 3.29 -9.30 19.73
C GLY A 78 3.72 -8.00 19.07
N VAL A 79 2.80 -7.28 18.41
CA VAL A 79 3.14 -6.05 17.68
C VAL A 79 3.53 -4.90 18.61
N PRO A 80 2.79 -4.59 19.70
CA PRO A 80 3.22 -3.61 20.67
C PRO A 80 4.56 -3.93 21.35
N ALA A 81 4.82 -5.21 21.64
CA ALA A 81 6.09 -5.64 22.23
C ALA A 81 7.26 -5.39 21.24
N THR A 82 7.05 -5.72 19.96
CA THR A 82 8.04 -5.42 18.90
C THR A 82 8.29 -3.93 18.77
N LEU A 83 7.26 -3.09 18.77
CA LEU A 83 7.42 -1.64 18.69
C LEU A 83 8.24 -1.10 19.87
N ARG A 84 7.94 -1.54 21.10
CA ARG A 84 8.72 -1.13 22.28
C ARG A 84 10.18 -1.58 22.21
N SER A 85 10.47 -2.76 21.69
CA SER A 85 11.86 -3.22 21.47
C SER A 85 12.62 -2.36 20.46
N MET A 86 11.89 -1.66 19.57
CA MET A 86 12.43 -0.70 18.61
C MET A 86 12.40 0.75 19.16
N GLN A 87 12.11 0.95 20.46
CA GLN A 87 11.96 2.25 21.11
C GLN A 87 10.81 3.11 20.53
N ILE A 88 9.81 2.46 19.93
CA ILE A 88 8.62 3.11 19.39
C ILE A 88 7.47 2.93 20.38
N GLU A 89 6.85 4.03 20.83
CA GLU A 89 5.68 3.98 21.70
C GLU A 89 4.42 3.59 20.90
N PRO A 90 3.82 2.41 21.17
CA PRO A 90 2.61 1.97 20.50
C PRO A 90 1.38 2.71 21.02
N THR A 91 0.66 3.39 20.15
CA THR A 91 -0.55 4.13 20.48
C THR A 91 -1.74 3.55 19.71
N ARG A 92 -2.73 3.02 20.41
CA ARG A 92 -3.98 2.56 19.80
C ARG A 92 -4.98 3.70 19.67
N THR A 93 -5.72 3.73 18.55
CA THR A 93 -6.87 4.63 18.43
C THR A 93 -7.93 4.32 19.47
N SER A 94 -8.68 5.33 19.89
CA SER A 94 -9.83 5.16 20.78
C SER A 94 -10.95 4.38 20.06
N TYR A 95 -11.85 3.80 20.85
CA TYR A 95 -13.00 3.09 20.27
C TYR A 95 -13.87 4.05 19.47
N ARG A 96 -14.27 3.65 18.25
CA ARG A 96 -15.08 4.45 17.32
C ARG A 96 -14.50 5.84 16.98
N SER A 97 -13.17 5.97 16.95
CA SER A 97 -12.49 7.23 16.68
C SER A 97 -11.62 7.16 15.41
N PRO A 98 -12.21 6.96 14.23
CA PRO A 98 -11.46 6.81 12.97
C PRO A 98 -10.62 8.04 12.64
N TRP A 99 -11.06 9.24 13.02
CA TRP A 99 -10.30 10.49 12.80
C TRP A 99 -8.88 10.48 13.40
N GLN A 100 -8.62 9.63 14.40
CA GLN A 100 -7.29 9.49 14.99
C GLN A 100 -6.30 8.80 14.04
N ASN A 101 -6.79 8.08 13.03
CA ASN A 101 -5.98 7.46 11.97
C ASN A 101 -6.28 8.06 10.57
N GLY A 102 -6.79 9.27 10.53
CA GLY A 102 -7.30 9.91 9.32
C GLY A 102 -6.29 10.04 8.17
N VAL A 103 -4.98 10.06 8.46
CA VAL A 103 -3.94 10.08 7.42
C VAL A 103 -3.90 8.73 6.69
N ALA A 104 -3.91 7.63 7.43
CA ALA A 104 -3.90 6.28 6.85
C ALA A 104 -5.22 6.00 6.10
N GLU A 105 -6.37 6.36 6.68
CA GLU A 105 -7.67 6.20 6.01
C GLU A 105 -7.75 6.99 4.71
N ARG A 106 -7.27 8.24 4.72
CA ARG A 106 -7.20 9.07 3.51
C ARG A 106 -6.30 8.44 2.45
N PHE A 107 -5.16 7.87 2.85
CA PHE A 107 -4.27 7.18 1.92
C PHE A 107 -4.95 5.95 1.32
N VAL A 108 -5.61 5.12 2.13
CA VAL A 108 -6.35 3.93 1.66
C VAL A 108 -7.44 4.33 0.65
N ALA A 109 -8.22 5.38 0.96
CA ALA A 109 -9.22 5.92 0.02
C ALA A 109 -8.57 6.40 -1.29
N THR A 110 -7.43 7.10 -1.21
CA THR A 110 -6.68 7.56 -2.37
C THR A 110 -6.17 6.39 -3.22
N ALA A 111 -5.54 5.38 -2.59
CA ALA A 111 -5.05 4.20 -3.30
C ALA A 111 -6.18 3.41 -3.97
N ARG A 112 -7.35 3.33 -3.33
CA ARG A 112 -8.54 2.72 -3.93
C ARG A 112 -9.00 3.50 -5.14
N GLN A 113 -9.30 4.78 -5.00
CA GLN A 113 -9.86 5.63 -6.06
C GLN A 113 -8.88 5.89 -7.21
N GLU A 114 -7.58 6.00 -6.91
CA GLU A 114 -6.59 6.40 -7.92
C GLU A 114 -5.88 5.22 -8.57
N LEU A 115 -5.99 4.01 -8.01
CA LEU A 115 -5.37 2.80 -8.55
C LEU A 115 -6.36 1.63 -8.63
N LEU A 116 -6.88 1.14 -7.48
CA LEU A 116 -7.53 -0.17 -7.42
C LEU A 116 -8.87 -0.20 -8.16
N ASP A 117 -9.60 0.92 -8.23
CA ASP A 117 -10.85 1.02 -9.00
C ASP A 117 -10.63 1.00 -10.52
N HIS A 118 -9.37 1.07 -10.98
CA HIS A 118 -9.00 1.09 -12.41
C HIS A 118 -8.27 -0.16 -12.88
N VAL A 119 -8.05 -1.15 -12.00
CA VAL A 119 -7.25 -2.34 -12.34
C VAL A 119 -7.91 -3.62 -11.82
N ILE A 120 -7.73 -4.70 -12.55
CA ILE A 120 -8.09 -6.04 -12.10
C ILE A 120 -6.84 -6.69 -11.52
N VAL A 121 -6.89 -6.98 -10.22
CA VAL A 121 -5.77 -7.64 -9.52
C VAL A 121 -5.78 -9.13 -9.86
N LEU A 122 -4.71 -9.62 -10.49
CA LEU A 122 -4.60 -11.02 -10.90
C LEU A 122 -4.05 -11.93 -9.80
N ASN A 123 -3.08 -11.43 -9.02
CA ASN A 123 -2.43 -12.17 -7.94
C ASN A 123 -1.64 -11.21 -7.01
N GLU A 124 -1.04 -11.76 -5.96
CA GLU A 124 -0.25 -11.01 -4.98
C GLU A 124 0.91 -10.22 -5.63
N HIS A 125 1.67 -10.88 -6.51
CA HIS A 125 2.81 -10.24 -7.20
C HIS A 125 2.35 -9.06 -8.08
N HIS A 126 1.23 -9.24 -8.80
CA HIS A 126 0.64 -8.16 -9.60
C HIS A 126 0.24 -6.98 -8.72
N LEU A 127 -0.49 -7.23 -7.61
CA LEU A 127 -0.89 -6.18 -6.68
C LEU A 127 0.32 -5.44 -6.09
N ARG A 128 1.34 -6.18 -5.64
CA ARG A 128 2.57 -5.60 -5.09
C ARG A 128 3.22 -4.64 -6.09
N ARG A 129 3.46 -5.08 -7.31
CA ARG A 129 4.06 -4.25 -8.36
C ARG A 129 3.25 -2.99 -8.67
N MET A 130 1.92 -3.11 -8.69
CA MET A 130 1.04 -1.97 -8.93
C MET A 130 1.10 -0.95 -7.79
N LEU A 131 1.07 -1.44 -6.55
CA LEU A 131 1.18 -0.60 -5.35
C LEU A 131 2.55 0.07 -5.25
N ASP A 132 3.65 -0.64 -5.55
CA ASP A 132 5.00 -0.06 -5.54
C ASP A 132 5.07 1.11 -6.53
N SER A 133 4.60 0.92 -7.77
CA SER A 133 4.55 1.98 -8.77
C SER A 133 3.66 3.17 -8.34
N PHE A 134 2.54 2.88 -7.68
CA PHE A 134 1.64 3.92 -7.17
C PHE A 134 2.27 4.69 -6.00
N ILE A 135 2.94 4.02 -5.09
CA ILE A 135 3.60 4.63 -3.93
C ILE A 135 4.78 5.50 -4.38
N ASP A 136 5.54 5.07 -5.38
CA ASP A 136 6.58 5.90 -5.98
C ASP A 136 5.99 7.21 -6.54
N HIS A 137 4.91 7.12 -7.30
CA HIS A 137 4.20 8.32 -7.76
C HIS A 137 3.65 9.15 -6.60
N TYR A 138 3.02 8.53 -5.62
CA TYR A 138 2.45 9.19 -4.46
C TYR A 138 3.49 9.95 -3.65
N ASN A 139 4.63 9.34 -3.39
CA ASN A 139 5.69 9.92 -2.58
C ASN A 139 6.49 10.99 -3.33
N GLN A 140 6.75 10.79 -4.63
CA GLN A 140 7.66 11.66 -5.39
C GLN A 140 6.94 12.74 -6.20
N ASP A 141 5.79 12.43 -6.77
CA ASP A 141 5.17 13.28 -7.79
C ASP A 141 3.82 13.88 -7.36
N ARG A 142 3.05 13.17 -6.53
CA ARG A 142 1.71 13.58 -6.14
C ARG A 142 1.76 14.77 -5.18
N THR A 143 1.11 15.86 -5.57
CA THR A 143 1.03 17.06 -4.74
C THR A 143 -0.07 16.97 -3.69
N HIS A 144 0.18 17.52 -2.50
CA HIS A 144 -0.76 17.54 -1.38
C HIS A 144 -1.03 18.98 -0.93
N LEU A 145 -2.29 19.39 -0.87
CA LEU A 145 -2.67 20.73 -0.42
C LEU A 145 -2.12 21.02 1.00
N ALA A 146 -2.21 20.05 1.90
CA ALA A 146 -1.74 20.21 3.28
C ALA A 146 -0.19 20.28 3.39
N LEU A 147 0.54 20.02 2.31
CA LEU A 147 1.99 20.20 2.22
C LEU A 147 2.36 21.44 1.38
N GLY A 148 1.45 22.39 1.19
CA GLY A 148 1.69 23.55 0.34
C GLY A 148 1.84 23.19 -1.14
N LYS A 149 1.13 22.18 -1.62
CA LYS A 149 1.22 21.59 -2.97
C LYS A 149 2.56 20.90 -3.26
N ASP A 150 3.31 20.55 -2.22
CA ASP A 150 4.52 19.73 -2.35
C ASP A 150 4.19 18.22 -2.29
N SER A 151 5.12 17.37 -2.71
CA SER A 151 5.04 15.92 -2.57
C SER A 151 5.61 15.46 -1.21
N PRO A 152 5.26 14.26 -0.73
CA PRO A 152 5.81 13.71 0.52
C PRO A 152 7.33 13.75 0.60
N LEU A 153 8.04 13.36 -0.45
CA LEU A 153 9.51 13.34 -0.51
C LEU A 153 10.14 14.65 -0.98
N ARG A 154 9.34 15.72 -1.09
CA ARG A 154 9.79 17.05 -1.53
C ARG A 154 10.33 17.01 -2.96
N ARG A 155 9.56 17.52 -3.87
CA ARG A 155 9.98 17.68 -5.25
C ARG A 155 10.53 19.10 -5.47
N PRO A 156 11.74 19.24 -6.00
CA PRO A 156 12.23 20.56 -6.40
C PRO A 156 11.31 21.20 -7.44
N VAL A 157 11.01 22.47 -7.28
CA VAL A 157 10.28 23.24 -8.30
C VAL A 157 11.19 23.41 -9.51
N GLU A 158 10.83 22.77 -10.60
CA GLU A 158 11.52 22.91 -11.87
C GLU A 158 11.14 24.24 -12.52
N ARG A 159 12.09 25.13 -12.67
CA ARG A 159 11.89 26.38 -13.43
C ARG A 159 11.87 26.06 -14.92
N ARG A 160 11.09 26.82 -15.69
CA ARG A 160 11.10 26.73 -17.14
C ARG A 160 12.53 26.99 -17.65
N PRO A 161 13.17 26.05 -18.37
CA PRO A 161 14.57 26.19 -18.78
C PRO A 161 14.80 27.36 -19.75
N ASP A 162 13.87 27.55 -20.69
CA ASP A 162 13.86 28.63 -21.67
C ASP A 162 12.44 28.93 -22.17
N PRO A 163 12.19 30.07 -22.83
CA PRO A 163 10.86 30.48 -23.29
C PRO A 163 10.23 29.53 -24.31
N THR A 164 11.02 28.69 -24.99
CA THR A 164 10.54 27.74 -26.01
C THR A 164 10.26 26.35 -25.46
N SER A 165 10.61 26.10 -24.17
CA SER A 165 10.37 24.82 -23.53
C SER A 165 8.90 24.51 -23.37
N ASP A 166 8.51 23.28 -23.68
CA ASP A 166 7.16 22.75 -23.55
C ASP A 166 6.96 21.93 -22.30
N VAL A 167 5.73 21.90 -21.78
CA VAL A 167 5.34 20.99 -20.70
C VAL A 167 4.95 19.64 -21.32
N ILE A 168 5.61 18.58 -20.87
CA ILE A 168 5.30 17.21 -21.26
C ILE A 168 4.77 16.40 -20.09
N GLY A 169 3.83 15.48 -20.35
CA GLY A 169 3.31 14.52 -19.38
C GLY A 169 3.99 13.18 -19.50
N LEU A 170 4.81 12.82 -18.53
CA LEU A 170 5.46 11.52 -18.42
C LEU A 170 4.50 10.53 -17.75
N PRO A 171 4.21 9.37 -18.34
CA PRO A 171 3.29 8.39 -17.76
C PRO A 171 3.87 7.81 -16.46
N ARG A 172 2.99 7.62 -15.48
CA ARG A 172 3.21 6.95 -14.20
C ARG A 172 2.10 5.94 -13.95
N VAL A 173 2.35 4.96 -13.11
CA VAL A 173 1.33 3.96 -12.69
C VAL A 173 0.64 3.31 -13.90
N GLY A 174 1.42 2.80 -14.86
CA GLY A 174 0.88 2.18 -16.07
C GLY A 174 0.10 3.15 -16.98
N GLY A 175 0.31 4.46 -16.87
CA GLY A 175 -0.41 5.49 -17.64
C GLY A 175 -1.62 6.10 -16.93
N LEU A 176 -2.04 5.55 -15.77
CA LEU A 176 -3.15 6.09 -14.98
C LEU A 176 -2.85 7.48 -14.40
N ARG A 177 -1.59 7.80 -14.20
CA ARG A 177 -1.12 9.08 -13.66
C ARG A 177 -0.02 9.66 -14.54
N ARG A 178 0.25 10.95 -14.37
CA ARG A 178 1.30 11.66 -15.12
C ARG A 178 2.16 12.49 -14.17
N ARG A 179 3.46 12.50 -14.45
CA ARG A 179 4.41 13.51 -13.97
C ARG A 179 4.58 14.54 -15.08
N TYR A 180 4.51 15.83 -14.74
CA TYR A 180 4.79 16.90 -15.67
C TYR A 180 6.23 17.36 -15.51
N ALA A 181 6.90 17.58 -16.62
CA ALA A 181 8.28 18.06 -16.69
C ALA A 181 8.44 19.02 -17.89
N TRP A 182 9.51 19.79 -17.90
CA TRP A 182 9.87 20.61 -19.04
C TRP A 182 10.65 19.80 -20.07
N ARG A 183 10.33 19.99 -21.34
CA ARG A 183 11.12 19.51 -22.47
C ARG A 183 11.66 20.73 -23.24
N ARG A 184 12.98 20.81 -23.40
CA ARG A 184 13.58 21.81 -24.28
C ARG A 184 13.12 21.57 -25.73
N ALA A 185 12.83 22.65 -26.45
CA ALA A 185 12.69 22.56 -27.90
C ALA A 185 14.04 22.13 -28.51
N ALA A 186 13.97 21.27 -29.51
CA ALA A 186 15.17 20.81 -30.25
C ALA A 186 15.69 21.94 -31.14
#